data_74df87b63942dccb1fc7622b607d437d
#
_entry.id   74df87b63942dccb1fc7622b607d437d
#
_cell.length_a   1.000
_cell.length_b   1.000
_cell.length_c   1.000
_cell.angle_alpha   90.00
_cell.angle_beta   90.00
_cell.angle_gamma   90.00
#
_symmetry.space_group_name_H-M   'P 1'
#
loop_
_entity.id
_entity.type
_entity.pdbx_description
1 polymer ?
#
loop_
_entity_poly.entity_id
_entity_poly.type
_entity_poly.pdbx_seq_one_letter_code
_entity_poly.pdbx_strand_id
1 'polypeptide(L)'
;MPVSNLTLVERIARVLAGRAHSINAEGDDPSAGPNVDETWHEYVDDALSILRTMREPDPVMAAAGDPDVWERMVEAALNVEKAVGNA
;
A
#
# COMPACT_ATOMS: atom_id res chain seq x y z
N MET A 1 1.87 18.44 -5.51
CA MET A 1 2.35 17.27 -4.75
C MET A 1 3.08 16.32 -5.68
N PRO A 2 4.26 15.82 -5.31
CA PRO A 2 4.98 14.87 -6.16
C PRO A 2 4.24 13.55 -6.29
N VAL A 3 4.47 12.88 -7.42
CA VAL A 3 3.91 11.55 -7.68
C VAL A 3 5.03 10.53 -7.49
N SER A 4 4.73 9.45 -6.77
CA SER A 4 5.70 8.40 -6.50
C SER A 4 5.93 7.54 -7.74
N ASN A 5 7.16 7.08 -7.92
CA ASN A 5 7.50 6.12 -8.97
C ASN A 5 7.10 4.68 -8.61
N LEU A 6 6.84 4.43 -7.33
CA LEU A 6 6.40 3.11 -6.87
C LEU A 6 4.88 3.06 -6.82
N THR A 7 4.31 1.90 -7.11
CA THR A 7 2.86 1.73 -7.00
C THR A 7 2.42 1.89 -5.55
N LEU A 8 1.18 2.29 -5.35
CA LEU A 8 0.65 2.42 -3.99
C LEU A 8 0.64 1.06 -3.28
N VAL A 9 0.31 -0.01 -4.01
CA VAL A 9 0.32 -1.37 -3.44
C VAL A 9 1.71 -1.73 -2.93
N GLU A 10 2.75 -1.48 -3.72
CA GLU A 10 4.11 -1.80 -3.29
C GLU A 10 4.49 -0.99 -2.06
N ARG A 11 4.16 0.30 -2.03
CA ARG A 11 4.52 1.16 -0.89
C ARG A 11 3.84 0.68 0.39
N ILE A 12 2.56 0.30 0.31
CA ILE A 12 1.83 -0.22 1.47
C ILE A 12 2.44 -1.55 1.91
N ALA A 13 2.70 -2.45 0.95
CA ALA A 13 3.30 -3.75 1.27
C ALA A 13 4.66 -3.59 1.94
N ARG A 14 5.47 -2.63 1.51
CA ARG A 14 6.77 -2.35 2.12
C ARG A 14 6.62 -1.83 3.55
N VAL A 15 5.61 -1.00 3.81
CA VAL A 15 5.32 -0.54 5.19
C VAL A 15 4.96 -1.73 6.07
N LEU A 16 4.11 -2.62 5.58
CA LEU A 16 3.70 -3.79 6.35
C LEU A 16 4.90 -4.70 6.64
N ALA A 17 5.73 -4.95 5.64
CA ALA A 17 6.94 -5.75 5.82
C ALA A 17 7.89 -5.09 6.82
N GLY A 18 8.07 -3.78 6.72
CA GLY A 18 8.94 -3.03 7.65
C GLY A 18 8.43 -3.10 9.07
N ARG A 19 7.12 -2.98 9.26
CA ARG A 19 6.51 -3.09 10.59
C ARG A 19 6.73 -4.48 11.18
N ALA A 20 6.53 -5.52 10.37
CA ALA A 20 6.72 -6.89 10.84
C ALA A 20 8.16 -7.15 11.27
N HIS A 21 9.13 -6.70 10.47
CA HIS A 21 10.55 -6.87 10.81
C HIS A 21 10.94 -6.05 12.04
N SER A 22 10.43 -4.82 12.16
CA SER A 22 10.72 -3.99 13.33
C SER A 22 10.20 -4.60 14.62
N ILE A 23 9.01 -5.18 14.59
CA ILE A 23 8.42 -5.83 15.75
C ILE A 23 9.27 -7.05 16.15
N ASN A 24 9.66 -7.85 15.17
CA ASN A 24 10.43 -9.06 15.41
C ASN A 24 11.86 -8.76 15.89
N ALA A 25 12.40 -7.61 15.49
CA ALA A 25 13.74 -7.18 15.87
C ALA A 25 13.76 -6.32 17.13
N GLU A 26 12.63 -6.15 17.79
CA GLU A 26 12.48 -5.35 19.00
C GLU A 26 12.90 -3.89 18.81
N GLY A 27 12.58 -3.35 17.64
CA GLY A 27 12.80 -1.93 17.39
C GLY A 27 13.71 -1.64 16.22
N ASP A 28 14.84 -1.02 16.47
CA ASP A 28 15.70 -0.47 15.43
C ASP A 28 16.69 -1.50 14.88
N ASP A 29 16.24 -2.29 13.93
CA ASP A 29 17.13 -3.20 13.23
C ASP A 29 17.64 -2.51 11.97
N PRO A 30 18.96 -2.18 11.89
CA PRO A 30 19.48 -1.53 10.68
C PRO A 30 19.39 -2.42 9.43
N SER A 31 19.12 -3.71 9.60
CA SER A 31 18.96 -4.61 8.46
C SER A 31 17.51 -4.69 7.97
N ALA A 32 16.59 -3.94 8.56
CA ALA A 32 15.17 -4.00 8.18
C ALA A 32 14.94 -3.63 6.73
N GLY A 33 15.70 -2.67 6.19
CA GLY A 33 15.59 -2.25 4.80
C GLY A 33 15.81 -3.39 3.82
N PRO A 34 16.94 -4.12 3.90
CA PRO A 34 17.16 -5.28 3.04
C PRO A 34 16.09 -6.36 3.22
N ASN A 35 15.63 -6.59 4.45
CA ASN A 35 14.57 -7.56 4.72
C ASN A 35 13.28 -7.15 4.04
N VAL A 36 12.96 -5.85 4.04
CA VAL A 36 11.78 -5.33 3.34
C VAL A 36 11.90 -5.59 1.84
N ASP A 37 13.06 -5.34 1.25
CA ASP A 37 13.28 -5.58 -0.18
C ASP A 37 13.03 -7.03 -0.57
N GLU A 38 13.34 -7.97 0.32
CA GLU A 38 13.17 -9.39 0.05
C GLU A 38 11.75 -9.89 0.31
N THR A 39 11.03 -9.26 1.24
CA THR A 39 9.79 -9.84 1.77
C THR A 39 8.52 -9.06 1.47
N TRP A 40 8.60 -7.84 0.93
CA TRP A 40 7.40 -7.04 0.72
C TRP A 40 6.35 -7.74 -0.17
N HIS A 41 6.81 -8.62 -1.08
CA HIS A 41 5.89 -9.37 -1.96
C HIS A 41 4.90 -10.23 -1.18
N GLU A 42 5.31 -10.69 0.01
CA GLU A 42 4.47 -11.51 0.87
C GLU A 42 3.30 -10.72 1.47
N TYR A 43 3.38 -9.38 1.41
CA TYR A 43 2.37 -8.49 1.99
C TYR A 43 1.46 -7.84 0.95
N VAL A 44 1.59 -8.24 -0.32
CA VAL A 44 0.79 -7.65 -1.40
C VAL A 44 -0.71 -7.92 -1.20
N ASP A 45 -1.09 -9.13 -0.80
CA ASP A 45 -2.50 -9.44 -0.57
C ASP A 45 -3.09 -8.59 0.55
N ASP A 46 -2.32 -8.38 1.62
CA ASP A 46 -2.75 -7.51 2.72
C ASP A 46 -2.89 -6.06 2.24
N ALA A 47 -1.95 -5.59 1.43
CA ALA A 47 -2.00 -4.25 0.87
C ALA A 47 -3.24 -4.07 -0.02
N LEU A 48 -3.57 -5.07 -0.83
CA LEU A 48 -4.77 -5.02 -1.65
C LEU A 48 -6.04 -4.95 -0.81
N SER A 49 -6.08 -5.72 0.28
CA SER A 49 -7.22 -5.68 1.20
C SER A 49 -7.39 -4.30 1.85
N ILE A 50 -6.27 -3.68 2.22
CA ILE A 50 -6.29 -2.32 2.78
C ILE A 50 -6.84 -1.34 1.74
N LEU A 51 -6.38 -1.42 0.49
CA LEU A 51 -6.85 -0.54 -0.56
C LEU A 51 -8.34 -0.71 -0.84
N ARG A 52 -8.84 -1.95 -0.82
CA ARG A 52 -10.27 -2.19 -1.02
C ARG A 52 -11.10 -1.53 0.08
N THR A 53 -10.59 -1.55 1.31
CA THR A 53 -11.24 -0.87 2.43
C THR A 53 -11.22 0.65 2.24
N MET A 54 -10.14 1.18 1.71
CA MET A 54 -9.97 2.61 1.50
C MET A 54 -10.80 3.16 0.35
N ARG A 55 -11.32 2.31 -0.52
CA ARG A 55 -12.04 2.73 -1.72
C ARG A 55 -13.25 3.60 -1.39
N GLU A 56 -13.92 3.33 -0.29
CA GLU A 56 -15.10 4.06 0.13
C GLU A 56 -14.71 5.13 1.16
N PRO A 57 -14.77 6.43 0.80
CA PRO A 57 -14.38 7.47 1.74
C PRO A 57 -15.43 7.67 2.82
N ASP A 58 -15.00 8.14 3.98
CA ASP A 58 -15.91 8.48 5.06
C ASP A 58 -16.43 9.93 4.87
N PRO A 59 -17.40 10.38 5.72
CA PRO A 59 -17.97 11.71 5.55
C PRO A 59 -16.97 12.86 5.66
N VAL A 60 -15.94 12.73 6.50
CA VAL A 60 -14.91 13.76 6.64
C VAL A 60 -14.10 13.87 5.36
N MET A 61 -13.72 12.73 4.80
CA MET A 61 -12.99 12.69 3.53
C MET A 61 -13.84 13.25 2.39
N ALA A 62 -15.12 12.89 2.35
CA ALA A 62 -16.03 13.34 1.31
C ALA A 62 -16.19 14.86 1.34
N ALA A 63 -16.15 15.45 2.54
CA ALA A 63 -16.24 16.91 2.68
C ALA A 63 -14.97 17.61 2.20
N ALA A 64 -13.84 16.93 2.23
CA ALA A 64 -12.53 17.51 1.88
C ALA A 64 -12.20 17.38 0.40
N GLY A 65 -12.91 16.54 -0.35
CA GLY A 65 -12.59 16.31 -1.76
C GLY A 65 -13.76 15.71 -2.50
N ASP A 66 -13.45 15.06 -3.63
CA ASP A 66 -14.47 14.45 -4.48
C ASP A 66 -14.46 12.93 -4.30
N PRO A 67 -15.52 12.36 -3.70
CA PRO A 67 -15.60 10.91 -3.47
C PRO A 67 -15.44 10.07 -4.74
N ASP A 68 -15.99 10.52 -5.86
CA ASP A 68 -15.92 9.78 -7.12
C ASP A 68 -14.48 9.74 -7.65
N VAL A 69 -13.76 10.83 -7.53
CA VAL A 69 -12.35 10.88 -7.94
C VAL A 69 -11.51 9.97 -7.05
N TRP A 70 -11.73 10.03 -5.75
CA TRP A 70 -11.03 9.15 -4.79
C TRP A 70 -11.23 7.69 -5.15
N GLU A 71 -12.49 7.27 -5.35
CA GLU A 71 -12.82 5.89 -5.71
C GLU A 71 -12.11 5.45 -6.99
N ARG A 72 -12.12 6.30 -8.02
CA ARG A 72 -11.45 5.98 -9.28
C ARG A 72 -9.95 5.85 -9.12
N MET A 73 -9.35 6.68 -8.28
CA MET A 73 -7.91 6.62 -8.04
C MET A 73 -7.53 5.32 -7.31
N VAL A 74 -8.31 4.94 -6.30
CA VAL A 74 -8.06 3.69 -5.57
C VAL A 74 -8.27 2.48 -6.50
N GLU A 75 -9.32 2.51 -7.31
CA GLU A 75 -9.58 1.45 -8.29
C GLU A 75 -8.42 1.30 -9.28
N ALA A 76 -7.86 2.43 -9.72
CA ALA A 76 -6.70 2.39 -10.61
C ALA A 76 -5.51 1.71 -9.94
N ALA A 77 -5.28 1.99 -8.66
CA ALA A 77 -4.19 1.36 -7.91
C ALA A 77 -4.38 -0.15 -7.81
N LEU A 78 -5.62 -0.59 -7.57
CA LEU A 78 -5.95 -2.01 -7.50
C LEU A 78 -5.76 -2.69 -8.86
N ASN A 79 -6.14 -2.03 -9.93
CA ASN A 79 -6.08 -2.60 -11.27
C ASN A 79 -4.65 -2.71 -11.81
N VAL A 80 -3.78 -1.78 -11.45
CA VAL A 80 -2.36 -1.83 -11.86
C VAL A 80 -1.71 -3.10 -11.30
N GLU A 81 -1.91 -3.38 -10.03
CA GLU A 81 -1.33 -4.57 -9.42
C GLU A 81 -1.90 -5.84 -10.03
N LYS A 82 -3.19 -5.85 -10.30
CA LYS A 82 -3.85 -6.99 -10.94
C LYS A 82 -3.30 -7.23 -12.34
N ALA A 83 -3.09 -6.17 -13.11
CA ALA A 83 -2.55 -6.27 -14.47
C ALA A 83 -1.12 -6.81 -14.45
N VAL A 84 -0.29 -6.35 -13.52
CA VAL A 84 1.08 -6.84 -13.37
C VAL A 84 1.08 -8.31 -12.97
N GLY A 85 0.16 -8.71 -12.10
CA GLY A 85 0.05 -10.10 -11.68
C GLY A 85 -0.33 -11.06 -12.79
N ASN A 86 -0.91 -10.55 -13.88
CA ASN A 86 -1.32 -11.36 -15.03
C ASN A 86 -0.28 -11.37 -16.15
N ALA A 87 0.76 -10.58 -16.02
CA ALA A 87 1.78 -10.48 -17.06
C ALA A 87 2.83 -11.64 -16.99
#